data_e4d2d136294977e457ad0206303731ba
#
_entry.id   e4d2d136294977e457ad0206303731ba
#
_cell.length_a   1.000
_cell.length_b   1.000
_cell.length_c   1.000
_cell.angle_alpha   90.00
_cell.angle_beta   90.00
_cell.angle_gamma   90.00
#
_symmetry.space_group_name_H-M   'P 1'
#
loop_
_entity.id
_entity.type
_entity.pdbx_description
1 polymer ?
#
loop_
_entity_poly.entity_id
_entity_poly.type
_entity_poly.pdbx_seq_one_letter_code
_entity_poly.pdbx_strand_id
1 'polypeptide(L)'
;LYLMEKSFDPSQFEGKWYAHWEQSGCFKPSGQGPTYTIMLPPPNVTGTLHMGHAFQHTLQDALIRYHRMKGFNTLWQVGTDHAGIATEMVVGRNLALEGNGETRDTLGREKFIEKVWQWKQESGNTITRQMRRMGTSGDWSRERFTMDEGCSDAVIETFVKLFEQGLIYRGQRLVNWDPVLKTAISDLEVIS
;
A
#
# COMPACT_ATOMS: atom_id res chain seq x y z
N LEU A 1 -46.38 -11.69 -0.51
CA LEU A 1 -45.90 -10.30 -0.45
C LEU A 1 -44.74 -10.26 0.51
N TYR A 2 -43.53 -10.18 0.00
CA TYR A 2 -42.35 -9.87 0.82
C TYR A 2 -42.50 -8.41 1.26
N LEU A 3 -42.76 -8.18 2.53
CA LEU A 3 -42.77 -6.84 3.11
C LEU A 3 -41.32 -6.33 3.12
N MET A 4 -41.04 -5.32 2.33
CA MET A 4 -39.77 -4.60 2.39
C MET A 4 -39.63 -3.94 3.75
N GLU A 5 -38.51 -4.10 4.40
CA GLU A 5 -38.24 -3.41 5.68
C GLU A 5 -38.23 -1.90 5.48
N LYS A 6 -38.67 -1.17 6.54
CA LYS A 6 -38.82 0.31 6.50
C LYS A 6 -37.46 1.04 6.41
N SER A 7 -36.38 0.38 6.83
CA SER A 7 -35.02 0.94 6.81
C SER A 7 -34.09 0.03 6.04
N PHE A 8 -33.21 0.64 5.23
CA PHE A 8 -32.16 -0.09 4.53
C PHE A 8 -31.00 -0.39 5.48
N ASP A 9 -30.62 -1.66 5.60
CA ASP A 9 -29.43 -2.09 6.34
C ASP A 9 -28.32 -2.49 5.35
N PRO A 10 -27.30 -1.63 5.15
CA PRO A 10 -26.23 -1.90 4.19
C PRO A 10 -25.42 -3.15 4.56
N SER A 11 -25.34 -3.54 5.82
CA SER A 11 -24.55 -4.68 6.27
C SER A 11 -25.01 -6.01 5.66
N GLN A 12 -26.30 -6.11 5.29
CA GLN A 12 -26.87 -7.30 4.66
C GLN A 12 -26.49 -7.47 3.18
N PHE A 13 -26.04 -6.41 2.54
CA PHE A 13 -25.83 -6.38 1.08
C PHE A 13 -24.38 -6.15 0.66
N GLU A 14 -23.63 -5.31 1.38
CA GLU A 14 -22.31 -4.84 0.95
C GLU A 14 -21.32 -5.99 0.73
N GLY A 15 -21.16 -6.89 1.68
CA GLY A 15 -20.25 -8.01 1.57
C GLY A 15 -20.58 -8.95 0.40
N LYS A 16 -21.86 -9.24 0.21
CA LYS A 16 -22.35 -10.09 -0.87
C LYS A 16 -22.07 -9.49 -2.23
N TRP A 17 -22.38 -8.22 -2.43
CA TRP A 17 -22.19 -7.56 -3.71
C TRP A 17 -20.72 -7.34 -4.03
N TYR A 18 -19.93 -6.97 -3.04
CA TYR A 18 -18.50 -6.80 -3.25
C TYR A 18 -17.83 -8.11 -3.70
N ALA A 19 -18.12 -9.22 -3.01
CA ALA A 19 -17.64 -10.54 -3.40
C ALA A 19 -18.07 -10.93 -4.81
N HIS A 20 -19.31 -10.65 -5.18
CA HIS A 20 -19.82 -10.90 -6.54
C HIS A 20 -19.03 -10.10 -7.59
N TRP A 21 -18.79 -8.81 -7.38
CA TRP A 21 -18.05 -7.97 -8.32
C TRP A 21 -16.60 -8.42 -8.49
N GLU A 22 -15.94 -8.78 -7.40
CA GLU A 22 -14.56 -9.27 -7.43
C GLU A 22 -14.47 -10.62 -8.18
N GLN A 23 -15.34 -11.58 -7.85
CA GLN A 23 -15.40 -12.89 -8.49
C GLN A 23 -15.78 -12.82 -9.98
N SER A 24 -16.66 -11.90 -10.34
CA SER A 24 -17.08 -11.68 -11.73
C SER A 24 -16.06 -10.88 -12.55
N GLY A 25 -14.95 -10.44 -11.95
CA GLY A 25 -13.92 -9.68 -12.64
C GLY A 25 -14.34 -8.26 -13.05
N CYS A 26 -15.38 -7.69 -12.41
CA CYS A 26 -15.91 -6.37 -12.75
C CYS A 26 -14.88 -5.24 -12.63
N PHE A 27 -13.79 -5.45 -11.87
CA PHE A 27 -12.75 -4.45 -11.61
C PHE A 27 -11.56 -4.56 -12.57
N LYS A 28 -11.51 -5.61 -13.38
CA LYS A 28 -10.44 -5.84 -14.36
C LYS A 28 -10.60 -4.95 -15.58
N PRO A 29 -9.49 -4.56 -16.24
CA PRO A 29 -9.56 -3.91 -17.55
C PRO A 29 -10.33 -4.75 -18.56
N SER A 30 -11.19 -4.10 -19.34
CA SER A 30 -12.02 -4.79 -20.36
C SER A 30 -11.21 -5.22 -21.59
N GLY A 31 -10.05 -4.63 -21.82
CA GLY A 31 -9.27 -4.77 -23.04
C GLY A 31 -9.86 -4.02 -24.25
N GLN A 32 -10.93 -3.25 -24.07
CA GLN A 32 -11.63 -2.54 -25.14
C GLN A 32 -11.85 -1.07 -24.78
N GLY A 33 -11.87 -0.21 -25.82
CA GLY A 33 -12.07 1.23 -25.67
C GLY A 33 -10.79 2.00 -25.33
N PRO A 34 -10.89 3.32 -25.16
CA PRO A 34 -9.79 4.17 -24.77
C PRO A 34 -9.27 3.79 -23.36
N THR A 35 -7.97 3.86 -23.13
CA THR A 35 -7.39 3.54 -21.85
C THR A 35 -7.57 4.67 -20.85
N TYR A 36 -7.87 4.30 -19.58
CA TYR A 36 -7.89 5.21 -18.45
C TYR A 36 -7.32 4.50 -17.23
N THR A 37 -6.23 5.01 -16.69
CA THR A 37 -5.54 4.38 -15.57
C THR A 37 -5.31 5.37 -14.44
N ILE A 38 -5.60 4.96 -13.22
CA ILE A 38 -5.16 5.63 -12.00
C ILE A 38 -4.24 4.68 -11.24
N MET A 39 -3.10 5.19 -10.80
CA MET A 39 -2.25 4.51 -9.84
C MET A 39 -2.62 5.04 -8.45
N LEU A 40 -3.12 4.15 -7.59
CA LEU A 40 -3.37 4.49 -6.20
C LEU A 40 -2.04 4.80 -5.51
N PRO A 41 -1.87 5.97 -4.87
CA PRO A 41 -0.77 6.16 -3.94
C PRO A 41 -0.84 5.08 -2.85
N PRO A 42 0.14 4.17 -2.79
CA PRO A 42 0.00 2.97 -1.97
C PRO A 42 0.06 3.33 -0.48
N PRO A 43 -0.92 2.93 0.33
CA PRO A 43 -0.87 3.17 1.77
C PRO A 43 0.28 2.40 2.41
N ASN A 44 0.93 3.04 3.40
CA ASN A 44 2.00 2.47 4.19
C ASN A 44 1.50 1.31 5.06
N VAL A 45 2.25 0.21 5.14
CA VAL A 45 1.91 -0.93 6.02
C VAL A 45 2.29 -0.67 7.48
N THR A 46 2.05 0.56 7.96
CA THR A 46 2.37 0.99 9.33
C THR A 46 1.20 0.90 10.30
N GLY A 47 0.01 0.55 9.80
CA GLY A 47 -1.20 0.47 10.62
C GLY A 47 -2.46 0.25 9.79
N THR A 48 -3.52 0.97 10.17
CA THR A 48 -4.83 0.93 9.53
C THR A 48 -5.08 2.19 8.71
N LEU A 49 -6.05 2.13 7.79
CA LEU A 49 -6.49 3.32 7.06
C LEU A 49 -7.18 4.32 7.99
N HIS A 50 -7.11 5.59 7.62
CA HIS A 50 -7.80 6.70 8.27
C HIS A 50 -8.66 7.49 7.27
N MET A 51 -9.41 8.48 7.74
CA MET A 51 -10.34 9.24 6.90
C MET A 51 -9.69 9.90 5.67
N GLY A 52 -8.42 10.31 5.76
CA GLY A 52 -7.69 10.85 4.61
C GLY A 52 -7.55 9.83 3.48
N HIS A 53 -7.25 8.57 3.81
CA HIS A 53 -7.23 7.48 2.84
C HIS A 53 -8.63 7.25 2.24
N ALA A 54 -9.67 7.20 3.07
CA ALA A 54 -11.03 7.00 2.61
C ALA A 54 -11.46 8.10 1.63
N PHE A 55 -11.15 9.36 1.93
CA PHE A 55 -11.44 10.49 1.05
C PHE A 55 -10.72 10.38 -0.30
N GLN A 56 -9.41 10.13 -0.27
CA GLN A 56 -8.61 9.96 -1.48
C GLN A 56 -9.09 8.78 -2.34
N HIS A 57 -9.35 7.65 -1.72
CA HIS A 57 -9.84 6.45 -2.42
C HIS A 57 -11.21 6.71 -3.05
N THR A 58 -12.12 7.37 -2.34
CA THR A 58 -13.46 7.69 -2.86
C THR A 58 -13.39 8.58 -4.09
N LEU A 59 -12.53 9.61 -4.10
CA LEU A 59 -12.37 10.48 -5.26
C LEU A 59 -11.84 9.72 -6.48
N GLN A 60 -10.82 8.87 -6.28
CA GLN A 60 -10.26 8.06 -7.37
C GLN A 60 -11.25 7.02 -7.86
N ASP A 61 -11.97 6.36 -6.94
CA ASP A 61 -12.98 5.35 -7.30
C ASP A 61 -14.12 5.95 -8.11
N ALA A 62 -14.57 7.15 -7.76
CA ALA A 62 -15.59 7.86 -8.53
C ALA A 62 -15.15 8.09 -9.98
N LEU A 63 -13.90 8.51 -10.20
CA LEU A 63 -13.34 8.71 -11.55
C LEU A 63 -13.20 7.38 -12.31
N ILE A 64 -12.70 6.34 -11.67
CA ILE A 64 -12.57 5.00 -12.27
C ILE A 64 -13.95 4.45 -12.67
N ARG A 65 -14.94 4.52 -11.78
CA ARG A 65 -16.31 4.06 -12.05
C ARG A 65 -16.97 4.84 -13.18
N TYR A 66 -16.78 6.15 -13.19
CA TYR A 66 -17.29 7.01 -14.26
C TYR A 66 -16.74 6.58 -15.64
N HIS A 67 -15.42 6.42 -15.77
CA HIS A 67 -14.81 6.03 -17.02
C HIS A 67 -15.17 4.59 -17.41
N ARG A 68 -15.27 3.68 -16.44
CA ARG A 68 -15.74 2.30 -16.70
C ARG A 68 -17.15 2.29 -17.28
N MET A 69 -18.07 3.07 -16.70
CA MET A 69 -19.44 3.18 -17.22
C MET A 69 -19.51 3.83 -18.61
N LYS A 70 -18.52 4.67 -18.97
CA LYS A 70 -18.40 5.25 -20.32
C LYS A 70 -17.74 4.32 -21.34
N GLY A 71 -17.42 3.09 -20.97
CA GLY A 71 -16.84 2.09 -21.87
C GLY A 71 -15.31 2.21 -22.06
N PHE A 72 -14.62 2.92 -21.18
CA PHE A 72 -13.16 2.96 -21.19
C PHE A 72 -12.56 1.63 -20.70
N ASN A 73 -11.40 1.29 -21.22
CA ASN A 73 -10.54 0.24 -20.68
C ASN A 73 -9.84 0.77 -19.42
N THR A 74 -10.48 0.59 -18.27
CA THR A 74 -10.03 1.19 -17.02
C THR A 74 -9.16 0.25 -16.20
N LEU A 75 -8.09 0.79 -15.62
CA LEU A 75 -7.28 0.14 -14.60
C LEU A 75 -7.14 1.06 -13.39
N TRP A 76 -7.57 0.62 -12.24
CA TRP A 76 -7.13 1.19 -10.97
C TRP A 76 -6.09 0.27 -10.36
N GLN A 77 -4.81 0.66 -10.51
CA GLN A 77 -3.69 -0.08 -9.96
C GLN A 77 -3.62 0.14 -8.47
N VAL A 78 -3.76 -0.93 -7.70
CA VAL A 78 -3.72 -0.92 -6.23
C VAL A 78 -2.44 -1.57 -5.72
N GLY A 79 -2.10 -1.24 -4.49
CA GLY A 79 -0.93 -1.80 -3.81
C GLY A 79 -0.75 -1.22 -2.41
N THR A 80 0.31 -1.65 -1.74
CA THR A 80 0.72 -1.16 -0.42
C THR A 80 2.22 -0.84 -0.42
N ASP A 81 2.61 0.12 0.43
CA ASP A 81 3.98 0.57 0.57
C ASP A 81 4.65 -0.05 1.80
N HIS A 82 5.88 -0.52 1.63
CA HIS A 82 6.68 -1.06 2.73
C HIS A 82 7.15 0.03 3.73
N ALA A 83 7.12 1.30 3.34
CA ALA A 83 7.39 2.49 4.17
C ALA A 83 8.74 2.50 4.93
N GLY A 84 9.65 1.58 4.63
CA GLY A 84 11.03 1.52 5.13
C GLY A 84 11.16 1.76 6.63
N ILE A 85 11.79 2.87 7.02
CA ILE A 85 12.09 3.23 8.42
C ILE A 85 10.86 3.22 9.31
N ALA A 86 9.73 3.73 8.85
CA ALA A 86 8.50 3.78 9.65
C ALA A 86 7.99 2.36 10.01
N THR A 87 8.07 1.43 9.09
CA THR A 87 7.73 0.02 9.33
C THR A 87 8.73 -0.65 10.27
N GLU A 88 10.03 -0.39 10.12
CA GLU A 88 11.05 -0.87 11.06
C GLU A 88 10.79 -0.36 12.50
N MET A 89 10.40 0.90 12.65
CA MET A 89 10.05 1.47 13.96
C MET A 89 8.82 0.79 14.57
N VAL A 90 7.79 0.50 13.77
CA VAL A 90 6.60 -0.21 14.25
C VAL A 90 6.96 -1.62 14.71
N VAL A 91 7.70 -2.38 13.91
CA VAL A 91 8.15 -3.72 14.25
C VAL A 91 9.04 -3.71 15.50
N GLY A 92 9.99 -2.77 15.59
CA GLY A 92 10.84 -2.62 16.77
C GLY A 92 10.05 -2.31 18.05
N ARG A 93 9.00 -1.48 17.94
CA ARG A 93 8.09 -1.20 19.06
C ARG A 93 7.29 -2.44 19.47
N ASN A 94 6.79 -3.20 18.51
CA ASN A 94 6.06 -4.45 18.79
C ASN A 94 6.95 -5.47 19.49
N LEU A 95 8.20 -5.65 19.06
CA LEU A 95 9.17 -6.50 19.73
C LEU A 95 9.41 -6.07 21.20
N ALA A 96 9.51 -4.77 21.45
CA ALA A 96 9.65 -4.25 22.81
C ALA A 96 8.42 -4.55 23.68
N LEU A 97 7.21 -4.52 23.11
CA LEU A 97 5.96 -4.85 23.81
C LEU A 97 5.81 -6.34 24.11
N GLU A 98 6.38 -7.23 23.27
CA GLU A 98 6.42 -8.68 23.53
C GLU A 98 7.24 -9.04 24.78
N GLY A 99 8.15 -8.18 25.21
CA GLY A 99 8.83 -8.29 26.51
C GLY A 99 9.87 -9.40 26.61
N ASN A 100 10.23 -10.07 25.50
CA ASN A 100 11.22 -11.14 25.44
C ASN A 100 12.67 -10.68 25.27
N GLY A 101 12.90 -9.33 25.26
CA GLY A 101 14.23 -8.71 25.13
C GLY A 101 14.79 -8.71 23.71
N GLU A 102 14.00 -9.12 22.72
CA GLU A 102 14.41 -9.06 21.31
C GLU A 102 14.42 -7.62 20.81
N THR A 103 15.47 -7.27 20.07
CA THR A 103 15.61 -5.98 19.40
C THR A 103 16.11 -6.21 17.98
N ARG A 104 16.07 -5.18 17.14
CA ARG A 104 16.66 -5.24 15.79
C ARG A 104 18.12 -5.71 15.83
N ASP A 105 18.90 -5.22 16.79
CA ASP A 105 20.34 -5.52 16.91
C ASP A 105 20.56 -6.95 17.44
N THR A 106 19.74 -7.45 18.38
CA THR A 106 19.88 -8.83 18.91
C THR A 106 19.41 -9.90 17.95
N LEU A 107 18.37 -9.61 17.14
CA LEU A 107 17.87 -10.54 16.12
C LEU A 107 18.82 -10.66 14.92
N GLY A 108 19.49 -9.58 14.58
CA GLY A 108 20.22 -9.44 13.33
C GLY A 108 19.30 -9.25 12.11
N ARG A 109 19.93 -8.93 10.96
CA ARG A 109 19.20 -8.48 9.76
C ARG A 109 18.16 -9.49 9.26
N GLU A 110 18.52 -10.75 9.13
CA GLU A 110 17.67 -11.77 8.51
C GLU A 110 16.38 -12.00 9.32
N LYS A 111 16.52 -12.28 10.63
CA LYS A 111 15.37 -12.50 11.49
C LYS A 111 14.51 -11.26 11.68
N PHE A 112 15.12 -10.09 11.69
CA PHE A 112 14.35 -8.85 11.75
C PHE A 112 13.51 -8.64 10.48
N ILE A 113 14.06 -8.92 9.30
CA ILE A 113 13.33 -8.87 8.03
C ILE A 113 12.17 -9.88 8.03
N GLU A 114 12.35 -11.09 8.58
CA GLU A 114 11.24 -12.05 8.74
C GLU A 114 10.10 -11.46 9.58
N LYS A 115 10.41 -10.77 10.68
CA LYS A 115 9.40 -10.06 11.50
C LYS A 115 8.71 -8.94 10.73
N VAL A 116 9.44 -8.21 9.89
CA VAL A 116 8.86 -7.18 9.00
C VAL A 116 7.89 -7.81 8.00
N TRP A 117 8.23 -8.96 7.42
CA TRP A 117 7.32 -9.68 6.52
C TRP A 117 6.07 -10.20 7.22
N GLN A 118 6.19 -10.69 8.45
CA GLN A 118 5.04 -11.10 9.28
C GLN A 118 4.10 -9.90 9.52
N TRP A 119 4.66 -8.78 9.97
CA TRP A 119 3.92 -7.54 10.16
C TRP A 119 3.23 -7.06 8.87
N LYS A 120 3.94 -7.09 7.74
CA LYS A 120 3.39 -6.74 6.43
C LYS A 120 2.17 -7.60 6.10
N GLN A 121 2.20 -8.87 6.38
CA GLN A 121 1.08 -9.76 6.10
C GLN A 121 -0.15 -9.39 6.94
N GLU A 122 0.04 -9.07 8.21
CA GLU A 122 -1.05 -8.67 9.11
C GLU A 122 -1.62 -7.30 8.74
N SER A 123 -0.77 -6.29 8.64
CA SER A 123 -1.15 -4.91 8.36
C SER A 123 -1.68 -4.75 6.94
N GLY A 124 -1.01 -5.32 5.94
CA GLY A 124 -1.44 -5.28 4.55
C GLY A 124 -2.81 -5.93 4.34
N ASN A 125 -3.05 -7.09 4.94
CA ASN A 125 -4.35 -7.75 4.90
C ASN A 125 -5.46 -6.92 5.57
N THR A 126 -5.13 -6.17 6.62
CA THR A 126 -6.08 -5.26 7.26
C THR A 126 -6.42 -4.09 6.35
N ILE A 127 -5.43 -3.45 5.76
CA ILE A 127 -5.60 -2.35 4.81
C ILE A 127 -6.46 -2.76 3.62
N THR A 128 -6.15 -3.87 2.99
CA THR A 128 -6.90 -4.35 1.80
C THR A 128 -8.33 -4.76 2.14
N ARG A 129 -8.57 -5.32 3.34
CA ARG A 129 -9.94 -5.57 3.83
C ARG A 129 -10.72 -4.28 4.06
N GLN A 130 -10.07 -3.25 4.62
CA GLN A 130 -10.69 -1.93 4.81
C GLN A 130 -11.03 -1.28 3.46
N MET A 131 -10.15 -1.39 2.47
CA MET A 131 -10.41 -0.90 1.12
C MET A 131 -11.62 -1.63 0.49
N ARG A 132 -11.69 -2.96 0.60
CA ARG A 132 -12.85 -3.75 0.14
C ARG A 132 -14.12 -3.33 0.87
N ARG A 133 -14.04 -3.08 2.18
CA ARG A 133 -15.20 -2.64 2.97
C ARG A 133 -15.71 -1.26 2.55
N MET A 134 -14.85 -0.38 2.06
CA MET A 134 -15.21 0.91 1.45
C MET A 134 -15.79 0.77 0.03
N GLY A 135 -15.76 -0.42 -0.55
CA GLY A 135 -16.22 -0.65 -1.92
C GLY A 135 -15.22 -0.30 -3.02
N THR A 136 -13.93 -0.13 -2.68
CA THR A 136 -12.86 0.21 -3.61
C THR A 136 -12.81 -0.73 -4.82
N SER A 137 -12.99 -0.19 -6.03
CA SER A 137 -13.09 -0.99 -7.27
C SER A 137 -11.74 -1.16 -7.98
N GLY A 138 -10.68 -1.44 -7.22
CA GLY A 138 -9.35 -1.73 -7.75
C GLY A 138 -9.20 -3.14 -8.29
N ASP A 139 -8.27 -3.35 -9.22
CA ASP A 139 -7.95 -4.69 -9.72
C ASP A 139 -7.02 -5.42 -8.75
N TRP A 140 -7.60 -6.15 -7.81
CA TRP A 140 -6.87 -6.91 -6.79
C TRP A 140 -5.99 -8.02 -7.35
N SER A 141 -6.25 -8.50 -8.56
CA SER A 141 -5.40 -9.50 -9.20
C SER A 141 -4.03 -8.93 -9.62
N ARG A 142 -3.93 -7.61 -9.64
CA ARG A 142 -2.70 -6.85 -9.93
C ARG A 142 -2.13 -6.14 -8.71
N GLU A 143 -2.61 -6.47 -7.51
CA GLU A 143 -2.08 -5.88 -6.28
C GLU A 143 -0.55 -6.02 -6.21
N ARG A 144 0.14 -4.92 -5.87
CA ARG A 144 1.59 -4.89 -5.70
C ARG A 144 1.97 -4.46 -4.30
N PHE A 145 3.10 -4.94 -3.86
CA PHE A 145 3.77 -4.45 -2.67
C PHE A 145 5.14 -3.89 -3.07
N THR A 146 5.46 -2.69 -2.63
CA THR A 146 6.65 -1.96 -3.12
C THR A 146 7.98 -2.65 -2.84
N MET A 147 8.01 -3.70 -1.99
CA MET A 147 9.18 -4.52 -1.73
C MET A 147 9.05 -5.95 -2.30
N ASP A 148 8.07 -6.20 -3.18
CA ASP A 148 7.97 -7.50 -3.87
C ASP A 148 9.13 -7.68 -4.87
N GLU A 149 9.34 -8.92 -5.30
CA GLU A 149 10.45 -9.29 -6.18
C GLU A 149 10.48 -8.45 -7.47
N GLY A 150 9.34 -8.30 -8.15
CA GLY A 150 9.30 -7.53 -9.39
C GLY A 150 9.54 -6.04 -9.20
N CYS A 151 9.09 -5.44 -8.09
CA CYS A 151 9.42 -4.05 -7.75
C CYS A 151 10.90 -3.92 -7.37
N SER A 152 11.47 -4.88 -6.67
CA SER A 152 12.89 -4.91 -6.30
C SER A 152 13.78 -4.97 -7.54
N ASP A 153 13.46 -5.84 -8.50
CA ASP A 153 14.18 -5.94 -9.77
C ASP A 153 14.09 -4.65 -10.58
N ALA A 154 12.91 -4.03 -10.65
CA ALA A 154 12.71 -2.76 -11.34
C ALA A 154 13.54 -1.63 -10.72
N VAL A 155 13.65 -1.59 -9.37
CA VAL A 155 14.50 -0.62 -8.67
C VAL A 155 15.97 -0.81 -9.02
N ILE A 156 16.46 -2.04 -9.00
CA ILE A 156 17.87 -2.35 -9.35
C ILE A 156 18.15 -1.96 -10.81
N GLU A 157 17.30 -2.38 -11.74
CA GLU A 157 17.45 -2.05 -13.16
C GLU A 157 17.44 -0.54 -13.41
N THR A 158 16.52 0.17 -12.76
CA THR A 158 16.44 1.64 -12.87
C THR A 158 17.71 2.30 -12.32
N PHE A 159 18.19 1.86 -11.16
CA PHE A 159 19.42 2.39 -10.57
C PHE A 159 20.63 2.22 -11.51
N VAL A 160 20.80 1.03 -12.08
CA VAL A 160 21.89 0.73 -13.02
C VAL A 160 21.78 1.63 -14.26
N LYS A 161 20.61 1.73 -14.87
CA LYS A 161 20.37 2.59 -16.04
C LYS A 161 20.67 4.07 -15.77
N LEU A 162 20.27 4.59 -14.61
CA LEU A 162 20.57 5.97 -14.24
C LEU A 162 22.07 6.21 -14.05
N PHE A 163 22.77 5.22 -13.48
CA PHE A 163 24.24 5.28 -13.35
C PHE A 163 24.93 5.25 -14.72
N GLU A 164 24.56 4.35 -15.61
CA GLU A 164 25.11 4.24 -16.97
C GLU A 164 24.87 5.52 -17.81
N GLN A 165 23.75 6.20 -17.58
CA GLN A 165 23.43 7.49 -18.20
C GLN A 165 24.16 8.69 -17.56
N GLY A 166 24.91 8.47 -16.49
CA GLY A 166 25.63 9.53 -15.76
C GLY A 166 24.71 10.46 -14.96
N LEU A 167 23.44 10.07 -14.75
CA LEU A 167 22.45 10.87 -14.00
C LEU A 167 22.61 10.75 -12.49
N ILE A 168 23.23 9.67 -12.03
CA ILE A 168 23.58 9.48 -10.62
C ILE A 168 25.06 9.15 -10.49
N TYR A 169 25.64 9.54 -9.37
CA TYR A 169 27.06 9.29 -9.07
C TYR A 169 27.25 9.12 -7.56
N ARG A 170 28.34 8.48 -7.15
CA ARG A 170 28.74 8.36 -5.76
C ARG A 170 29.44 9.65 -5.31
N GLY A 171 28.93 10.29 -4.27
CA GLY A 171 29.50 11.49 -3.68
C GLY A 171 29.39 11.51 -2.16
N GLN A 172 30.10 12.46 -1.52
CA GLN A 172 30.01 12.72 -0.10
C GLN A 172 29.29 14.05 0.13
N ARG A 173 28.34 14.08 1.07
CA ARG A 173 27.63 15.29 1.50
C ARG A 173 27.46 15.29 3.01
N LEU A 174 27.41 16.48 3.62
CA LEU A 174 26.95 16.63 4.97
C LEU A 174 25.46 16.27 5.05
N VAL A 175 25.10 15.50 6.04
CA VAL A 175 23.72 15.09 6.31
C VAL A 175 23.41 15.27 7.79
N ASN A 176 22.13 15.52 8.10
CA ASN A 176 21.65 15.43 9.48
C ASN A 176 21.54 13.94 9.82
N TRP A 177 22.18 13.52 10.89
CA TRP A 177 22.25 12.12 11.29
C TRP A 177 21.65 11.93 12.68
N ASP A 178 20.68 11.02 12.80
CA ASP A 178 20.15 10.60 14.09
C ASP A 178 20.97 9.39 14.61
N PRO A 179 21.73 9.55 15.70
CA PRO A 179 22.57 8.48 16.23
C PRO A 179 21.77 7.38 16.94
N VAL A 180 20.52 7.64 17.34
CA VAL A 180 19.64 6.65 17.98
C VAL A 180 19.01 5.75 16.93
N LEU A 181 18.41 6.35 15.91
CA LEU A 181 17.81 5.62 14.78
C LEU A 181 18.85 5.12 13.79
N LYS A 182 20.09 5.62 13.87
CA LYS A 182 21.20 5.28 12.95
C LYS A 182 20.84 5.52 11.49
N THR A 183 20.22 6.65 11.20
CA THR A 183 19.79 7.05 9.86
C THR A 183 19.98 8.54 9.59
N ALA A 184 20.06 8.90 8.30
CA ALA A 184 19.94 10.29 7.89
C ALA A 184 18.48 10.74 7.98
N ILE A 185 18.28 11.99 8.40
CA ILE A 185 16.97 12.64 8.49
C ILE A 185 16.94 13.88 7.60
N SER A 186 15.73 14.27 7.18
CA SER A 186 15.55 15.45 6.35
C SER A 186 15.74 16.75 7.18
N ASP A 187 16.09 17.83 6.50
CA ASP A 187 16.24 19.14 7.15
C ASP A 187 14.93 19.61 7.83
N LEU A 188 13.78 19.15 7.34
CA LEU A 188 12.47 19.48 7.91
C LEU A 188 12.19 18.77 9.24
N GLU A 189 12.93 17.74 9.57
CA GLU A 189 12.79 16.96 10.80
C GLU A 189 13.74 17.43 11.91
N VAL A 190 14.65 18.36 11.58
CA VAL A 190 15.60 18.93 12.53
C VAL A 190 14.97 20.12 13.24
N ILE A 191 14.86 20.03 14.56
CA ILE A 191 14.42 21.14 15.41
C ILE A 191 15.68 21.86 15.92
N SER A 192 15.80 23.15 15.59
CA SER A 192 16.88 24.03 16.07
C SER A 192 16.53 24.72 17.38
#